data_4a23a354b1236f2954a67184b71d6a69
#
_entry.id   4a23a354b1236f2954a67184b71d6a69
#
_cell.length_a   1.000
_cell.length_b   1.000
_cell.length_c   1.000
_cell.angle_alpha   90.00
_cell.angle_beta   90.00
_cell.angle_gamma   90.00
#
_symmetry.space_group_name_H-M   'P 1'
#
loop_
_entity.id
_entity.type
_entity.pdbx_description
1 polymer ?
#
loop_
_entity_poly.entity_id
_entity_poly.type
_entity_poly.pdbx_seq_one_letter_code
_entity_poly.pdbx_strand_id
1 'polypeptide(L)'
;MTVYATATATEAKEGPLRKVVNRLNEIQAQILAAGPTSPADWEPMKEVVDTANFERVGAYLEKLDFKDYCEFLQGWAAGGTQFEFTEFYVTEAGGSLFQEIEERHTRGDQFIRKNVIAVYRFSADNKIVHLDIYEQAKDSGDWIKESAKAAMEA
;
A
#
# COMPACT_ATOMS: atom_id res chain seq x y z
N MET A 1 11.55 -12.83 22.29
CA MET A 1 11.34 -11.41 21.91
C MET A 1 12.40 -11.06 20.88
N THR A 2 12.00 -10.88 19.63
CA THR A 2 12.93 -10.51 18.56
C THR A 2 13.17 -9.01 18.67
N VAL A 3 14.38 -8.62 19.03
CA VAL A 3 14.76 -7.21 19.03
C VAL A 3 15.16 -6.87 17.58
N TYR A 4 14.25 -6.26 16.86
CA TYR A 4 14.63 -5.64 15.60
C TYR A 4 15.52 -4.45 15.93
N ALA A 5 16.71 -4.40 15.34
CA ALA A 5 17.46 -3.17 15.35
C ALA A 5 16.51 -2.10 14.80
N THR A 6 16.20 -1.12 15.60
CA THR A 6 15.52 0.09 15.15
C THR A 6 16.43 0.75 14.12
N ALA A 7 16.36 0.24 12.88
CA ALA A 7 16.87 1.03 11.80
C ALA A 7 16.17 2.35 11.91
N THR A 8 16.92 3.33 11.85
CA THR A 8 16.63 4.73 11.84
C THR A 8 15.41 5.00 10.93
N ALA A 9 14.23 4.69 11.43
CA ALA A 9 12.97 5.14 10.84
C ALA A 9 13.00 6.66 10.56
N THR A 10 13.91 7.36 11.20
CA THR A 10 14.22 8.77 11.03
C THR A 10 14.92 9.05 9.69
N GLU A 11 15.91 8.27 9.28
CA GLU A 11 16.60 8.45 7.98
C GLU A 11 15.64 8.14 6.82
N ALA A 12 14.83 7.09 6.95
CA ALA A 12 13.83 6.76 5.93
C ALA A 12 12.74 7.83 5.78
N LYS A 13 12.46 8.64 6.81
CA LYS A 13 11.45 9.72 6.74
C LYS A 13 11.93 10.93 5.95
N GLU A 14 13.21 11.12 5.78
CA GLU A 14 13.80 12.31 5.14
C GLU A 14 14.33 12.05 3.74
N GLY A 15 14.41 10.80 3.31
CA GLY A 15 14.88 10.42 1.98
C GLY A 15 14.02 10.98 0.85
N PRO A 16 14.59 11.20 -0.36
CA PRO A 16 13.87 11.77 -1.49
C PRO A 16 12.69 10.89 -1.95
N LEU A 17 12.84 9.57 -1.93
CA LEU A 17 11.78 8.65 -2.30
C LEU A 17 10.67 8.61 -1.23
N ARG A 18 11.06 8.71 0.01
CA ARG A 18 10.12 8.80 1.14
C ARG A 18 9.22 10.03 1.02
N LYS A 19 9.76 11.16 0.61
CA LYS A 19 8.98 12.38 0.38
C LYS A 19 7.91 12.18 -0.71
N VAL A 20 8.25 11.46 -1.76
CA VAL A 20 7.29 11.15 -2.85
C VAL A 20 6.15 10.25 -2.34
N VAL A 21 6.46 9.20 -1.57
CA VAL A 21 5.44 8.32 -0.99
C VAL A 21 4.58 9.06 0.04
N ASN A 22 5.18 9.88 0.89
CA ASN A 22 4.43 10.73 1.83
C ASN A 22 3.47 11.65 1.08
N ARG A 23 3.92 12.24 -0.02
CA ARG A 23 3.08 13.11 -0.84
C ARG A 23 1.92 12.34 -1.48
N LEU A 24 2.15 11.12 -1.94
CA LEU A 24 1.08 10.26 -2.43
C LEU A 24 0.02 10.01 -1.35
N ASN A 25 0.46 9.66 -0.14
CA ASN A 25 -0.45 9.43 0.99
C ASN A 25 -1.26 10.69 1.35
N GLU A 26 -0.65 11.86 1.33
CA GLU A 26 -1.33 13.14 1.54
C GLU A 26 -2.40 13.41 0.48
N ILE A 27 -2.06 13.20 -0.80
CA ILE A 27 -2.99 13.37 -1.92
C ILE A 27 -4.19 12.43 -1.75
N GLN A 28 -3.93 11.16 -1.49
CA GLN A 28 -5.00 10.17 -1.27
C GLN A 28 -5.88 10.52 -0.08
N ALA A 29 -5.30 10.97 1.03
CA ALA A 29 -6.05 11.40 2.20
C ALA A 29 -6.93 12.64 1.91
N GLN A 30 -6.42 13.59 1.14
CA GLN A 30 -7.18 14.78 0.72
C GLN A 30 -8.36 14.40 -0.18
N ILE A 31 -8.15 13.48 -1.13
CA ILE A 31 -9.21 12.99 -2.02
C ILE A 31 -10.29 12.29 -1.19
N LEU A 32 -9.92 11.39 -0.29
CA LEU A 32 -10.86 10.68 0.57
C LEU A 32 -11.67 11.65 1.46
N ALA A 33 -11.02 12.66 2.03
CA ALA A 33 -11.68 13.66 2.86
C ALA A 33 -12.69 14.53 2.07
N ALA A 34 -12.43 14.72 0.77
CA ALA A 34 -13.33 15.46 -0.13
C ALA A 34 -14.54 14.64 -0.59
N GLY A 35 -14.56 13.31 -0.35
CA GLY A 35 -15.64 12.42 -0.75
C GLY A 35 -15.66 12.16 -2.27
N PRO A 36 -14.73 11.38 -2.82
CA PRO A 36 -14.62 11.17 -4.25
C PRO A 36 -15.86 10.42 -4.79
N THR A 37 -16.34 10.84 -5.96
CA THR A 37 -17.53 10.29 -6.62
C THR A 37 -17.23 9.59 -7.94
N SER A 38 -16.02 9.79 -8.47
CA SER A 38 -15.62 9.22 -9.76
C SER A 38 -14.13 8.87 -9.77
N PRO A 39 -13.69 7.93 -10.64
CA PRO A 39 -12.26 7.63 -10.82
C PRO A 39 -11.43 8.86 -11.20
N ALA A 40 -11.98 9.85 -11.90
CA ALA A 40 -11.30 11.08 -12.25
C ALA A 40 -10.87 11.92 -11.05
N ASP A 41 -11.55 11.78 -9.93
CA ASP A 41 -11.19 12.50 -8.68
C ASP A 41 -9.83 12.08 -8.12
N TRP A 42 -9.29 10.94 -8.59
CA TRP A 42 -7.98 10.41 -8.20
C TRP A 42 -6.83 10.90 -9.10
N GLU A 43 -7.13 11.63 -10.18
CA GLU A 43 -6.10 12.17 -11.07
C GLU A 43 -5.01 13.03 -10.40
N PRO A 44 -5.26 13.74 -9.27
CA PRO A 44 -4.19 14.47 -8.59
C PRO A 44 -2.97 13.63 -8.23
N MET A 45 -3.10 12.31 -8.12
CA MET A 45 -1.95 11.41 -7.91
C MET A 45 -0.88 11.52 -9.00
N LYS A 46 -1.21 12.04 -10.20
CA LYS A 46 -0.26 12.31 -11.28
C LYS A 46 0.88 13.24 -10.88
N GLU A 47 0.74 14.00 -9.81
CA GLU A 47 1.82 14.81 -9.27
C GLU A 47 3.06 13.97 -8.92
N VAL A 48 2.85 12.75 -8.43
CA VAL A 48 3.91 11.86 -7.94
C VAL A 48 3.98 10.51 -8.67
N VAL A 49 3.05 10.22 -9.56
CA VAL A 49 2.97 8.97 -10.33
C VAL A 49 3.27 9.26 -11.81
N ASP A 50 4.11 8.42 -12.42
CA ASP A 50 4.27 8.38 -13.88
C ASP A 50 3.09 7.60 -14.48
N THR A 51 2.06 8.32 -14.86
CA THR A 51 0.78 7.74 -15.29
C THR A 51 0.86 6.90 -16.56
N ALA A 52 1.84 7.17 -17.41
CA ALA A 52 2.03 6.45 -18.67
C ALA A 52 2.70 5.08 -18.47
N ASN A 53 3.53 4.95 -17.44
CA ASN A 53 4.34 3.75 -17.18
C ASN A 53 3.98 3.03 -15.88
N PHE A 54 2.98 3.51 -15.16
CA PHE A 54 2.59 2.97 -13.86
C PHE A 54 1.97 1.58 -13.99
N GLU A 55 2.43 0.67 -13.12
CA GLU A 55 1.81 -0.64 -12.89
C GLU A 55 1.75 -0.91 -11.39
N ARG A 56 0.57 -1.30 -10.90
CA ARG A 56 0.40 -1.85 -9.55
C ARG A 56 0.11 -3.34 -9.65
N VAL A 57 0.84 -4.13 -8.87
CA VAL A 57 0.58 -5.56 -8.72
C VAL A 57 0.06 -5.80 -7.30
N GLY A 58 -1.16 -6.26 -7.19
CA GLY A 58 -1.80 -6.51 -5.90
C GLY A 58 -1.51 -7.90 -5.35
N ALA A 59 -2.09 -8.19 -4.19
CA ALA A 59 -1.86 -9.42 -3.44
C ALA A 59 -2.26 -10.71 -4.19
N TYR A 60 -3.14 -10.60 -5.15
CA TYR A 60 -3.62 -11.72 -5.98
C TYR A 60 -2.97 -11.73 -7.37
N LEU A 61 -1.86 -11.00 -7.56
CA LEU A 61 -1.16 -10.81 -8.82
C LEU A 61 -1.97 -10.07 -9.89
N GLU A 62 -3.04 -9.39 -9.49
CA GLU A 62 -3.77 -8.48 -10.37
C GLU A 62 -2.90 -7.28 -10.75
N LYS A 63 -2.88 -6.97 -12.03
CA LYS A 63 -2.12 -5.86 -12.60
C LYS A 63 -3.04 -4.72 -12.97
N LEU A 64 -2.77 -3.56 -12.44
CA LEU A 64 -3.53 -2.35 -12.67
C LEU A 64 -2.61 -1.27 -13.25
N ASP A 65 -2.98 -0.70 -14.38
CA ASP A 65 -2.39 0.54 -14.85
C ASP A 65 -2.94 1.73 -14.03
N PHE A 66 -2.53 2.94 -14.34
CA PHE A 66 -2.98 4.11 -13.58
C PHE A 66 -4.50 4.30 -13.61
N LYS A 67 -5.12 4.08 -14.77
CA LYS A 67 -6.57 4.21 -14.93
C LYS A 67 -7.30 3.17 -14.08
N ASP A 68 -6.90 1.91 -14.20
CA ASP A 68 -7.47 0.80 -13.42
C ASP A 68 -7.25 0.99 -11.92
N TYR A 69 -6.12 1.57 -11.54
CA TYR A 69 -5.85 1.90 -10.14
C TYR A 69 -6.78 2.99 -9.59
N CYS A 70 -7.08 4.03 -10.38
CA CYS A 70 -8.07 5.03 -10.00
C CYS A 70 -9.47 4.41 -9.86
N GLU A 71 -9.87 3.50 -10.76
CA GLU A 71 -11.14 2.77 -10.67
C GLU A 71 -11.18 1.89 -9.42
N PHE A 72 -10.09 1.18 -9.12
CA PHE A 72 -9.96 0.37 -7.91
C PHE A 72 -10.12 1.20 -6.62
N LEU A 73 -9.41 2.31 -6.53
CA LEU A 73 -9.50 3.21 -5.37
C LEU A 73 -10.90 3.81 -5.22
N GLN A 74 -11.55 4.18 -6.32
CA GLN A 74 -12.91 4.69 -6.31
C GLN A 74 -13.91 3.64 -5.82
N GLY A 75 -13.81 2.40 -6.29
CA GLY A 75 -14.65 1.30 -5.82
C GLY A 75 -14.47 1.00 -4.35
N TRP A 76 -13.23 1.08 -3.87
CA TRP A 76 -12.90 0.92 -2.46
C TRP A 76 -13.47 2.05 -1.60
N ALA A 77 -13.35 3.30 -2.03
CA ALA A 77 -13.91 4.47 -1.34
C ALA A 77 -15.45 4.46 -1.35
N ALA A 78 -16.08 4.13 -2.48
CA ALA A 78 -17.54 4.06 -2.62
C ALA A 78 -18.18 3.00 -1.72
N GLY A 79 -17.43 1.96 -1.34
CA GLY A 79 -17.88 0.94 -0.39
C GLY A 79 -17.97 1.41 1.06
N GLY A 80 -17.64 2.66 1.37
CA GLY A 80 -17.67 3.21 2.73
C GLY A 80 -16.56 2.64 3.62
N THR A 81 -15.47 2.17 3.04
CA THR A 81 -14.33 1.63 3.78
C THR A 81 -13.61 2.73 4.55
N GLN A 82 -13.48 2.54 5.84
CA GLN A 82 -12.57 3.33 6.68
C GLN A 82 -11.22 2.61 6.72
N PHE A 83 -10.16 3.36 6.48
CA PHE A 83 -8.82 2.85 6.40
C PHE A 83 -7.88 3.55 7.37
N GLU A 84 -7.14 2.76 8.12
CA GLU A 84 -6.03 3.20 8.96
C GLU A 84 -4.84 2.30 8.73
N PHE A 85 -3.65 2.83 8.93
CA PHE A 85 -2.44 2.02 8.93
C PHE A 85 -1.46 2.47 9.99
N THR A 86 -0.65 1.52 10.46
CA THR A 86 0.51 1.77 11.31
C THR A 86 1.76 1.37 10.55
N GLU A 87 2.69 2.29 10.40
CA GLU A 87 3.97 2.04 9.77
C GLU A 87 4.94 1.45 10.80
N PHE A 88 5.47 0.26 10.48
CA PHE A 88 6.48 -0.40 11.31
C PHE A 88 7.89 -0.04 10.88
N TYR A 89 8.13 -0.07 9.57
CA TYR A 89 9.46 0.08 9.01
C TYR A 89 9.40 0.63 7.58
N VAL A 90 10.35 1.51 7.26
CA VAL A 90 10.57 2.03 5.91
C VAL A 90 12.05 2.06 5.61
N THR A 91 12.45 1.61 4.43
CA THR A 91 13.81 1.73 3.94
C THR A 91 13.84 2.09 2.47
N GLU A 92 14.81 2.89 2.09
CA GLU A 92 15.16 3.17 0.70
C GLU A 92 16.42 2.39 0.34
N ALA A 93 16.38 1.62 -0.73
CA ALA A 93 17.51 0.85 -1.22
C ALA A 93 17.42 0.65 -2.74
N GLY A 94 18.51 0.91 -3.46
CA GLY A 94 18.60 0.64 -4.88
C GLY A 94 17.54 1.33 -5.74
N GLY A 95 17.14 2.56 -5.40
CA GLY A 95 16.10 3.29 -6.13
C GLY A 95 14.68 2.80 -5.87
N SER A 96 14.48 2.00 -4.83
CA SER A 96 13.19 1.50 -4.38
C SER A 96 12.92 1.92 -2.93
N LEU A 97 11.65 1.96 -2.55
CA LEU A 97 11.23 2.16 -1.17
C LEU A 97 10.40 0.97 -0.72
N PHE A 98 10.78 0.40 0.42
CA PHE A 98 10.10 -0.70 1.08
C PHE A 98 9.40 -0.17 2.32
N GLN A 99 8.09 -0.37 2.40
CA GLN A 99 7.27 0.09 3.51
C GLN A 99 6.53 -1.10 4.12
N GLU A 100 6.83 -1.41 5.38
CA GLU A 100 6.12 -2.42 6.15
C GLU A 100 5.07 -1.74 7.02
N ILE A 101 3.81 -2.13 6.83
CA ILE A 101 2.67 -1.55 7.51
C ILE A 101 1.70 -2.62 8.02
N GLU A 102 0.95 -2.29 9.06
CA GLU A 102 -0.29 -2.97 9.39
C GLU A 102 -1.45 -2.14 8.88
N GLU A 103 -2.27 -2.71 8.04
CA GLU A 103 -3.50 -2.09 7.56
C GLU A 103 -4.71 -2.57 8.36
N ARG A 104 -5.60 -1.64 8.65
CA ARG A 104 -6.90 -1.89 9.27
C ARG A 104 -7.99 -1.30 8.39
N HIS A 105 -8.91 -2.15 7.97
CA HIS A 105 -10.05 -1.78 7.13
C HIS A 105 -11.34 -2.07 7.86
N THR A 106 -12.22 -1.08 7.96
CA THR A 106 -13.55 -1.23 8.54
C THR A 106 -14.61 -0.87 7.51
N ARG A 107 -15.56 -1.76 7.29
CA ARG A 107 -16.71 -1.54 6.41
C ARG A 107 -17.97 -2.09 7.10
N GLY A 108 -18.81 -1.20 7.64
CA GLY A 108 -19.94 -1.63 8.48
C GLY A 108 -19.44 -2.41 9.69
N ASP A 109 -19.94 -3.62 9.87
CA ASP A 109 -19.56 -4.57 10.94
C ASP A 109 -18.34 -5.41 10.60
N GLN A 110 -17.79 -5.28 9.38
CA GLN A 110 -16.63 -6.03 8.94
C GLN A 110 -15.34 -5.31 9.29
N PHE A 111 -14.41 -6.04 9.87
CA PHE A 111 -13.07 -5.56 10.20
C PHE A 111 -12.03 -6.52 9.66
N ILE A 112 -11.07 -5.97 8.91
CA ILE A 112 -9.93 -6.72 8.36
C ILE A 112 -8.66 -6.05 8.84
N ARG A 113 -7.75 -6.85 9.36
CA ARG A 113 -6.40 -6.48 9.74
C ARG A 113 -5.41 -7.36 9.01
N LYS A 114 -4.41 -6.77 8.40
CA LYS A 114 -3.36 -7.47 7.65
C LYS A 114 -2.03 -6.75 7.72
N ASN A 115 -0.96 -7.51 7.62
CA ASN A 115 0.37 -6.95 7.43
C ASN A 115 0.67 -6.88 5.94
N VAL A 116 1.29 -5.77 5.52
CA VAL A 116 1.59 -5.50 4.13
C VAL A 116 3.01 -4.98 4.01
N ILE A 117 3.73 -5.45 3.00
CA ILE A 117 4.91 -4.77 2.49
C ILE A 117 4.54 -4.17 1.14
N ALA A 118 4.60 -2.85 1.05
CA ALA A 118 4.48 -2.11 -0.20
C ALA A 118 5.89 -1.82 -0.73
N VAL A 119 6.14 -2.20 -1.97
CA VAL A 119 7.41 -1.91 -2.66
C VAL A 119 7.14 -0.92 -3.78
N TYR A 120 7.67 0.28 -3.61
CA TYR A 120 7.58 1.36 -4.60
C TYR A 120 8.85 1.40 -5.44
N ARG A 121 8.70 1.49 -6.76
CA ARG A 121 9.80 1.71 -7.70
C ARG A 121 9.58 3.03 -8.43
N PHE A 122 10.68 3.68 -8.77
CA PHE A 122 10.66 5.07 -9.23
C PHE A 122 11.36 5.22 -10.57
N SER A 123 10.90 6.18 -11.37
CA SER A 123 11.58 6.67 -12.55
C SER A 123 12.82 7.51 -12.19
N ALA A 124 13.60 7.91 -13.21
CA ALA A 124 14.78 8.75 -13.01
C ALA A 124 14.46 10.13 -12.39
N ASP A 125 13.24 10.62 -12.59
CA ASP A 125 12.72 11.88 -12.01
C ASP A 125 11.93 11.65 -10.71
N ASN A 126 12.13 10.51 -10.05
CA ASN A 126 11.52 10.17 -8.77
C ASN A 126 9.98 10.14 -8.78
N LYS A 127 9.40 9.78 -9.92
CA LYS A 127 7.97 9.46 -9.99
C LYS A 127 7.75 7.97 -9.79
N ILE A 128 6.66 7.61 -9.11
CA ILE A 128 6.30 6.22 -8.88
C ILE A 128 5.89 5.59 -10.21
N VAL A 129 6.59 4.54 -10.62
CA VAL A 129 6.29 3.75 -11.84
C VAL A 129 5.77 2.38 -11.52
N HIS A 130 6.01 1.87 -10.30
CA HIS A 130 5.60 0.53 -9.92
C HIS A 130 5.30 0.44 -8.44
N LEU A 131 4.28 -0.34 -8.10
CA LEU A 131 3.87 -0.63 -6.73
C LEU A 131 3.50 -2.10 -6.61
N ASP A 132 4.30 -2.86 -5.88
CA ASP A 132 3.99 -4.23 -5.48
C ASP A 132 3.42 -4.28 -4.07
N ILE A 133 2.37 -5.06 -3.89
CA ILE A 133 1.73 -5.31 -2.59
C ILE A 133 1.92 -6.77 -2.18
N TYR A 134 2.64 -6.99 -1.10
CA TYR A 134 2.81 -8.30 -0.47
C TYR A 134 2.04 -8.33 0.84
N GLU A 135 1.10 -9.27 0.96
CA GLU A 135 0.22 -9.35 2.13
C GLU A 135 0.46 -10.62 2.95
N GLN A 136 0.38 -10.48 4.26
CA GLN A 136 0.13 -11.58 5.17
C GLN A 136 -1.35 -11.54 5.55
N ALA A 137 -2.14 -12.36 4.88
CA ALA A 137 -3.57 -12.46 5.10
C ALA A 137 -3.93 -13.81 5.72
N LYS A 138 -5.00 -13.81 6.50
CA LYS A 138 -5.53 -15.02 7.13
C LYS A 138 -6.02 -16.05 6.10
N ASP A 139 -6.33 -15.61 4.89
CA ASP A 139 -6.99 -16.40 3.85
C ASP A 139 -6.11 -16.60 2.60
N SER A 140 -4.95 -17.23 2.78
CA SER A 140 -3.98 -17.50 1.70
C SER A 140 -4.13 -18.87 1.00
N GLY A 141 -5.29 -19.50 1.10
CA GLY A 141 -5.59 -20.80 0.54
C GLY A 141 -5.75 -21.90 1.59
N ASP A 142 -6.68 -22.83 1.36
CA ASP A 142 -7.09 -23.78 2.39
C ASP A 142 -5.97 -24.71 2.85
N TRP A 143 -5.19 -25.26 1.92
CA TRP A 143 -4.08 -26.15 2.26
C TRP A 143 -2.95 -25.45 3.04
N ILE A 144 -2.68 -24.16 2.77
CA ILE A 144 -1.69 -23.39 3.54
C ILE A 144 -2.24 -23.08 4.94
N LYS A 145 -3.53 -22.74 5.04
CA LYS A 145 -4.20 -22.53 6.33
C LYS A 145 -4.13 -23.78 7.22
N GLU A 146 -4.43 -24.95 6.64
CA GLU A 146 -4.38 -26.21 7.37
C GLU A 146 -2.98 -26.51 7.87
N SER A 147 -1.96 -26.33 7.03
CA SER A 147 -0.57 -26.52 7.41
C SER A 147 -0.12 -25.54 8.50
N ALA A 148 -0.51 -24.27 8.39
CA ALA A 148 -0.20 -23.26 9.39
C ALA A 148 -0.90 -23.55 10.72
N LYS A 149 -2.15 -23.97 10.69
CA LYS A 149 -2.91 -24.36 11.87
C LYS A 149 -2.28 -25.55 12.58
N ALA A 150 -1.92 -26.60 11.85
CA ALA A 150 -1.24 -27.76 12.39
C ALA A 150 0.10 -27.42 13.08
N ALA A 151 0.85 -26.49 12.50
CA ALA A 151 2.11 -26.00 13.07
C ALA A 151 1.92 -25.17 14.36
N MET A 152 0.77 -24.51 14.49
CA MET A 152 0.44 -23.72 15.70
C MET A 152 -0.07 -24.60 16.86
N GLU A 153 -0.62 -25.77 16.55
CA GLU A 153 -1.16 -26.74 17.54
C GLU A 153 -0.11 -27.77 17.99
N ALA A 154 1.05 -27.81 17.36
CA ALA A 154 2.15 -28.71 17.70
C ALA A 154 3.05 -28.12 18.79
#